data_3a930c9656f972aa5be9162b76a5aaff
#
_entry.id   3a930c9656f972aa5be9162b76a5aaff
#
_cell.length_a   1.000
_cell.length_b   1.000
_cell.length_c   1.000
_cell.angle_alpha   90.00
_cell.angle_beta   90.00
_cell.angle_gamma   90.00
#
_symmetry.space_group_name_H-M   'P 1'
#
loop_
_entity.id
_entity.type
_entity.pdbx_description
1 polymer ?
#
loop_
_entity_poly.entity_id
_entity_poly.type
_entity_poly.pdbx_seq_one_letter_code
_entity_poly.pdbx_strand_id
1 'polypeptide(L)'
;PYGQGPLASFGILSGVGPLEVPLPDPSVGAEVGTYLFTDAPLTVGNSGSPLLNLQGEVVGLVADVIGGPAGIGGIGVAVPGDLVAQSIADLERFGVPQRGWLGASLISLDELPPVLLRAVGLTSTQGAMVDRVEPGSPAARAGLKGAQRDTQGRLLALGDVILAVDGVAVKDKADVVRLVAQRRPGDRVRLTLWRDRRRLEVTVVLMARPRE
;
A
#
# COMPACT_ATOMS: atom_id res chain seq x y z
N PRO A 1 -2.54 -25.84 -13.09
CA PRO A 1 -1.07 -25.91 -13.09
C PRO A 1 -0.58 -26.96 -14.08
N TYR A 2 0.45 -26.66 -14.86
CA TYR A 2 1.13 -27.59 -15.80
C TYR A 2 0.22 -28.33 -16.79
N GLY A 3 -0.94 -27.77 -17.18
CA GLY A 3 -1.89 -28.42 -18.12
C GLY A 3 -2.62 -29.63 -17.53
N GLN A 4 -2.46 -29.92 -16.25
CA GLN A 4 -3.28 -30.88 -15.52
C GLN A 4 -4.66 -30.29 -15.21
N GLY A 5 -5.65 -31.14 -15.01
CA GLY A 5 -6.98 -30.68 -14.58
C GLY A 5 -6.96 -29.95 -13.24
N PRO A 6 -8.14 -29.60 -12.66
CA PRO A 6 -8.23 -28.94 -11.39
C PRO A 6 -7.48 -29.72 -10.30
N LEU A 7 -6.55 -29.06 -9.62
CA LEU A 7 -5.82 -29.62 -8.49
C LEU A 7 -6.27 -28.91 -7.22
N ALA A 8 -6.43 -29.66 -6.13
CA ALA A 8 -6.69 -29.12 -4.81
C ALA A 8 -5.51 -29.45 -3.91
N SER A 9 -5.10 -28.48 -3.09
CA SER A 9 -4.15 -28.65 -2.00
C SER A 9 -4.84 -28.31 -0.69
N PHE A 10 -4.29 -28.79 0.41
CA PHE A 10 -4.81 -28.55 1.76
C PHE A 10 -3.70 -28.03 2.65
N GLY A 11 -4.05 -27.10 3.50
CA GLY A 11 -3.17 -26.49 4.49
C GLY A 11 -3.97 -25.68 5.51
N ILE A 12 -3.29 -24.83 6.26
CA ILE A 12 -3.92 -23.94 7.22
C ILE A 12 -3.64 -22.47 6.87
N LEU A 13 -4.42 -21.58 7.45
CA LEU A 13 -4.12 -20.16 7.49
C LEU A 13 -2.97 -19.95 8.50
N SER A 14 -1.77 -19.71 8.01
CA SER A 14 -0.54 -19.56 8.81
C SER A 14 -0.43 -18.16 9.42
N GLY A 15 -1.08 -17.14 8.80
CA GLY A 15 -1.02 -15.78 9.28
C GLY A 15 -1.91 -14.82 8.48
N VAL A 16 -2.08 -13.63 9.04
CA VAL A 16 -2.77 -12.50 8.42
C VAL A 16 -1.96 -11.24 8.71
N GLY A 17 -1.59 -10.48 7.72
CA GLY A 17 -0.80 -9.28 7.93
C GLY A 17 -0.33 -8.60 6.64
N PRO A 18 0.49 -7.55 6.76
CA PRO A 18 1.09 -6.89 5.62
C PRO A 18 2.11 -7.82 4.95
N LEU A 19 2.28 -7.64 3.64
CA LEU A 19 3.36 -8.28 2.90
C LEU A 19 4.59 -7.36 2.94
N GLU A 20 5.62 -7.77 3.67
CA GLU A 20 6.85 -6.99 3.82
C GLU A 20 7.87 -7.24 2.69
N VAL A 21 7.61 -8.26 1.85
CA VAL A 21 8.47 -8.59 0.71
C VAL A 21 8.00 -7.79 -0.51
N PRO A 22 8.92 -7.09 -1.22
CA PRO A 22 8.56 -6.40 -2.44
C PRO A 22 8.01 -7.39 -3.48
N LEU A 23 6.81 -7.11 -3.99
CA LEU A 23 6.31 -7.81 -5.18
C LEU A 23 7.11 -7.37 -6.42
N PRO A 24 7.21 -8.23 -7.45
CA PRO A 24 7.90 -7.89 -8.70
C PRO A 24 7.41 -6.59 -9.33
N ASP A 25 6.11 -6.26 -9.16
CA ASP A 25 5.54 -4.98 -9.51
C ASP A 25 5.16 -4.23 -8.22
N PRO A 26 5.93 -3.22 -7.81
CA PRO A 26 5.67 -2.46 -6.59
C PRO A 26 4.34 -1.66 -6.65
N SER A 27 3.75 -1.48 -7.84
CA SER A 27 2.47 -0.79 -7.97
C SER A 27 1.28 -1.64 -7.57
N VAL A 28 1.40 -2.97 -7.60
CA VAL A 28 0.30 -3.92 -7.38
C VAL A 28 0.13 -4.29 -5.90
N GLY A 29 1.21 -4.33 -5.11
CA GLY A 29 1.20 -4.90 -3.76
C GLY A 29 0.86 -3.92 -2.64
N ALA A 30 1.30 -2.67 -2.76
CA ALA A 30 1.16 -1.66 -1.69
C ALA A 30 -0.32 -1.33 -1.36
N GLU A 31 -1.23 -1.59 -2.28
CA GLU A 31 -2.64 -1.22 -2.14
C GLU A 31 -3.49 -2.24 -1.38
N VAL A 32 -3.06 -3.49 -1.27
CA VAL A 32 -3.85 -4.54 -0.60
C VAL A 32 -3.81 -4.39 0.91
N GLY A 33 -2.68 -4.05 1.46
CA GLY A 33 -2.48 -3.73 2.88
C GLY A 33 -2.44 -4.94 3.80
N THR A 34 -3.32 -5.92 3.63
CA THR A 34 -3.39 -7.14 4.45
C THR A 34 -3.56 -8.34 3.55
N TYR A 35 -2.74 -9.36 3.78
CA TYR A 35 -2.77 -10.63 3.05
C TYR A 35 -3.08 -11.78 3.99
N LEU A 36 -3.57 -12.86 3.42
CA LEU A 36 -3.69 -14.17 4.06
C LEU A 36 -2.47 -15.00 3.66
N PHE A 37 -1.84 -15.62 4.64
CA PHE A 37 -0.70 -16.50 4.44
C PHE A 37 -1.12 -17.95 4.71
N THR A 38 -0.76 -18.88 3.83
CA THR A 38 -1.10 -20.30 3.95
C THR A 38 0.10 -21.19 3.67
N ASP A 39 0.20 -22.31 4.36
CA ASP A 39 1.16 -23.38 4.11
C ASP A 39 0.65 -24.43 3.12
N ALA A 40 -0.57 -24.26 2.60
CA ALA A 40 -1.08 -25.14 1.53
C ALA A 40 -0.07 -25.19 0.38
N PRO A 41 0.31 -26.37 -0.11
CA PRO A 41 1.24 -26.47 -1.23
C PRO A 41 0.69 -25.75 -2.47
N LEU A 42 1.35 -24.67 -2.84
CA LEU A 42 1.03 -23.88 -4.03
C LEU A 42 2.22 -23.90 -5.00
N THR A 43 1.90 -23.90 -6.28
CA THR A 43 2.89 -23.89 -7.36
C THR A 43 2.57 -22.82 -8.40
N VAL A 44 3.48 -22.62 -9.34
CA VAL A 44 3.24 -21.78 -10.52
C VAL A 44 1.97 -22.26 -11.22
N GLY A 45 1.04 -21.33 -11.49
CA GLY A 45 -0.29 -21.59 -12.07
C GLY A 45 -1.42 -21.71 -11.05
N ASN A 46 -1.15 -21.58 -9.74
CA ASN A 46 -2.19 -21.43 -8.73
C ASN A 46 -2.66 -19.98 -8.53
N SER A 47 -1.95 -18.98 -9.04
CA SER A 47 -2.40 -17.58 -8.99
C SER A 47 -3.79 -17.44 -9.62
N GLY A 48 -4.67 -16.71 -8.91
CA GLY A 48 -6.08 -16.61 -9.27
C GLY A 48 -6.97 -17.74 -8.76
N SER A 49 -6.43 -18.76 -8.12
CA SER A 49 -7.22 -19.84 -7.51
C SER A 49 -7.89 -19.37 -6.21
N PRO A 50 -9.09 -19.89 -5.88
CA PRO A 50 -9.74 -19.57 -4.61
C PRO A 50 -9.04 -20.27 -3.44
N LEU A 51 -8.89 -19.56 -2.34
CA LEU A 51 -8.62 -20.14 -1.03
C LEU A 51 -9.98 -20.36 -0.34
N LEU A 52 -10.28 -21.60 0.02
CA LEU A 52 -11.58 -22.01 0.55
C LEU A 52 -11.46 -22.37 2.03
N ASN A 53 -12.52 -22.08 2.80
CA ASN A 53 -12.68 -22.65 4.13
C ASN A 53 -13.33 -24.05 4.05
N LEU A 54 -13.52 -24.68 5.24
CA LEU A 54 -14.13 -26.02 5.31
C LEU A 54 -15.63 -26.06 4.93
N GLN A 55 -16.28 -24.90 4.85
CA GLN A 55 -17.66 -24.76 4.39
C GLN A 55 -17.75 -24.58 2.87
N GLY A 56 -16.61 -24.51 2.16
CA GLY A 56 -16.53 -24.26 0.74
C GLY A 56 -16.70 -22.79 0.34
N GLU A 57 -16.62 -21.87 1.30
CA GLU A 57 -16.69 -20.43 1.04
C GLU A 57 -15.32 -19.89 0.63
N VAL A 58 -15.29 -18.95 -0.32
CA VAL A 58 -14.06 -18.27 -0.76
C VAL A 58 -13.64 -17.27 0.30
N VAL A 59 -12.55 -17.54 0.99
CA VAL A 59 -11.95 -16.66 2.00
C VAL A 59 -10.81 -15.82 1.45
N GLY A 60 -10.29 -16.16 0.27
CA GLY A 60 -9.23 -15.41 -0.39
C GLY A 60 -9.00 -15.84 -1.82
N LEU A 61 -8.16 -15.06 -2.54
CA LEU A 61 -7.70 -15.35 -3.88
C LEU A 61 -6.17 -15.43 -3.87
N VAL A 62 -5.62 -16.58 -4.29
CA VAL A 62 -4.17 -16.79 -4.34
C VAL A 62 -3.53 -15.78 -5.29
N ALA A 63 -2.57 -15.02 -4.79
CA ALA A 63 -1.86 -14.01 -5.55
C ALA A 63 -0.44 -14.47 -5.91
N ASP A 64 0.30 -15.02 -4.92
CA ASP A 64 1.72 -15.36 -5.09
C ASP A 64 2.16 -16.44 -4.10
N VAL A 65 3.42 -16.86 -4.21
CA VAL A 65 4.12 -17.74 -3.27
C VAL A 65 5.47 -17.09 -2.92
N ILE A 66 5.70 -16.83 -1.65
CA ILE A 66 6.94 -16.25 -1.15
C ILE A 66 7.81 -17.31 -0.47
N GLY A 67 9.12 -17.22 -0.67
CA GLY A 67 10.10 -18.15 -0.08
C GLY A 67 10.14 -19.51 -0.77
N GLY A 68 11.29 -20.15 -0.71
CA GLY A 68 11.57 -21.45 -1.34
C GLY A 68 11.94 -21.36 -2.82
N PRO A 69 12.83 -22.24 -3.29
CA PRO A 69 13.12 -22.37 -4.71
C PRO A 69 11.90 -22.96 -5.40
N ALA A 70 11.36 -22.26 -6.41
CA ALA A 70 10.36 -22.71 -7.39
C ALA A 70 9.40 -23.83 -6.89
N GLY A 71 8.57 -23.53 -5.88
CA GLY A 71 7.48 -24.41 -5.50
C GLY A 71 7.80 -25.46 -4.41
N ILE A 72 8.91 -25.35 -3.70
CA ILE A 72 9.23 -26.22 -2.56
C ILE A 72 9.32 -25.37 -1.29
N GLY A 73 8.37 -25.51 -0.37
CA GLY A 73 8.42 -24.91 0.98
C GLY A 73 8.12 -23.41 1.04
N GLY A 74 7.44 -22.83 0.04
CA GLY A 74 7.01 -21.44 0.08
C GLY A 74 5.73 -21.24 0.89
N ILE A 75 5.50 -20.01 1.37
CA ILE A 75 4.26 -19.59 1.98
C ILE A 75 3.37 -19.00 0.87
N GLY A 76 2.17 -19.53 0.74
CA GLY A 76 1.17 -18.99 -0.16
C GLY A 76 0.65 -17.65 0.34
N VAL A 77 0.48 -16.73 -0.57
CA VAL A 77 -0.05 -15.37 -0.31
C VAL A 77 -1.37 -15.22 -1.03
N ALA A 78 -2.42 -14.86 -0.30
CA ALA A 78 -3.74 -14.63 -0.89
C ALA A 78 -4.30 -13.25 -0.49
N VAL A 79 -5.02 -12.64 -1.43
CA VAL A 79 -5.81 -11.44 -1.18
C VAL A 79 -7.08 -11.84 -0.42
N PRO A 80 -7.46 -11.15 0.67
CA PRO A 80 -8.67 -11.45 1.43
C PRO A 80 -9.95 -11.41 0.58
N GLY A 81 -10.88 -12.32 0.84
CA GLY A 81 -12.09 -12.49 0.04
C GLY A 81 -13.04 -11.30 0.06
N ASP A 82 -13.11 -10.56 1.15
CA ASP A 82 -13.87 -9.32 1.27
C ASP A 82 -13.33 -8.23 0.33
N LEU A 83 -12.00 -8.09 0.25
CA LEU A 83 -11.35 -7.17 -0.68
C LEU A 83 -11.54 -7.60 -2.15
N VAL A 84 -11.51 -8.92 -2.41
CA VAL A 84 -11.80 -9.48 -3.73
C VAL A 84 -13.24 -9.15 -4.14
N ALA A 85 -14.22 -9.42 -3.27
CA ALA A 85 -15.63 -9.14 -3.54
C ALA A 85 -15.87 -7.64 -3.79
N GLN A 86 -15.26 -6.78 -3.00
CA GLN A 86 -15.30 -5.33 -3.19
C GLN A 86 -14.72 -4.92 -4.54
N SER A 87 -13.56 -5.47 -4.91
CA SER A 87 -12.90 -5.18 -6.18
C SER A 87 -13.73 -5.64 -7.38
N ILE A 88 -14.40 -6.79 -7.29
CA ILE A 88 -15.31 -7.29 -8.33
C ILE A 88 -16.47 -6.32 -8.52
N ALA A 89 -17.13 -5.90 -7.44
CA ALA A 89 -18.24 -4.94 -7.52
C ALA A 89 -17.81 -3.59 -8.12
N ASP A 90 -16.60 -3.13 -7.79
CA ASP A 90 -16.04 -1.92 -8.37
C ASP A 90 -15.73 -2.09 -9.87
N LEU A 91 -15.17 -3.23 -10.27
CA LEU A 91 -14.87 -3.56 -11.67
C LEU A 91 -16.15 -3.64 -12.52
N GLU A 92 -17.20 -4.29 -12.02
CA GLU A 92 -18.50 -4.38 -12.70
C GLU A 92 -19.13 -3.00 -12.91
N ARG A 93 -19.03 -2.12 -11.90
CA ARG A 93 -19.70 -0.80 -11.92
C ARG A 93 -18.88 0.29 -12.60
N PHE A 94 -17.56 0.29 -12.39
CA PHE A 94 -16.67 1.40 -12.78
C PHE A 94 -15.57 0.97 -13.76
N GLY A 95 -15.40 -0.33 -13.99
CA GLY A 95 -14.31 -0.87 -14.81
C GLY A 95 -12.93 -0.83 -14.17
N VAL A 96 -12.81 -0.29 -12.96
CA VAL A 96 -11.56 -0.23 -12.17
C VAL A 96 -11.90 -0.25 -10.67
N PRO A 97 -11.02 -0.81 -9.80
CA PRO A 97 -11.19 -0.72 -8.36
C PRO A 97 -11.21 0.75 -7.90
N GLN A 98 -12.14 1.07 -7.00
CA GLN A 98 -12.31 2.41 -6.45
C GLN A 98 -11.53 2.54 -5.15
N ARG A 99 -10.29 2.99 -5.22
CA ARG A 99 -9.41 3.19 -4.07
C ARG A 99 -9.09 4.65 -3.88
N GLY A 100 -8.94 5.04 -2.62
CA GLY A 100 -8.51 6.39 -2.28
C GLY A 100 -7.12 6.68 -2.83
N TRP A 101 -6.96 7.84 -3.40
CA TRP A 101 -5.70 8.33 -3.96
C TRP A 101 -5.39 9.72 -3.42
N LEU A 102 -4.14 9.91 -2.99
CA LEU A 102 -3.66 11.16 -2.42
C LEU A 102 -3.10 12.10 -3.49
N GLY A 103 -2.44 11.56 -4.50
CA GLY A 103 -1.77 12.32 -5.56
C GLY A 103 -0.49 12.98 -5.11
N ALA A 104 0.34 12.22 -4.40
CA ALA A 104 1.66 12.63 -3.99
C ALA A 104 2.65 11.47 -4.11
N SER A 105 3.87 11.75 -4.54
CA SER A 105 5.00 10.83 -4.44
C SER A 105 5.61 10.96 -3.04
N LEU A 106 5.98 9.83 -2.44
CA LEU A 106 6.47 9.76 -1.07
C LEU A 106 7.86 9.10 -1.00
N ILE A 107 8.65 9.53 -0.03
CA ILE A 107 9.95 8.93 0.35
C ILE A 107 9.86 8.58 1.82
N SER A 108 10.26 7.36 2.22
CA SER A 108 10.33 6.97 3.62
C SER A 108 11.45 7.73 4.32
N LEU A 109 11.26 8.12 5.59
CA LEU A 109 12.26 8.92 6.31
C LEU A 109 13.57 8.17 6.56
N ASP A 110 13.52 6.86 6.66
CA ASP A 110 14.72 6.00 6.80
C ASP A 110 15.57 5.96 5.52
N GLU A 111 15.00 6.30 4.36
CA GLU A 111 15.74 6.47 3.10
C GLU A 111 16.53 7.80 3.06
N LEU A 112 16.28 8.73 4.00
CA LEU A 112 16.92 10.04 4.03
C LEU A 112 18.11 10.08 5.00
N PRO A 113 19.19 10.84 4.67
CA PRO A 113 20.29 11.04 5.59
C PRO A 113 19.82 11.62 6.94
N PRO A 114 20.22 11.04 8.09
CA PRO A 114 19.76 11.51 9.41
C PRO A 114 20.10 12.97 9.72
N VAL A 115 21.12 13.51 9.05
CA VAL A 115 21.49 14.93 9.20
C VAL A 115 20.39 15.86 8.72
N LEU A 116 19.68 15.50 7.64
CA LEU A 116 18.56 16.28 7.10
C LEU A 116 17.37 16.27 8.06
N LEU A 117 17.08 15.12 8.66
CA LEU A 117 15.98 15.00 9.64
C LEU A 117 16.24 15.85 10.86
N ARG A 118 17.46 15.81 11.41
CA ARG A 118 17.87 16.66 12.54
C ARG A 118 17.80 18.16 12.21
N ALA A 119 18.17 18.53 10.99
CA ALA A 119 18.12 19.94 10.55
C ALA A 119 16.69 20.51 10.61
N VAL A 120 15.67 19.71 10.39
CA VAL A 120 14.25 20.11 10.50
C VAL A 120 13.60 19.75 11.83
N GLY A 121 14.39 19.31 12.82
CA GLY A 121 13.93 19.02 14.18
C GLY A 121 13.24 17.67 14.33
N LEU A 122 13.45 16.73 13.41
CA LEU A 122 12.99 15.35 13.52
C LEU A 122 14.08 14.48 14.13
N THR A 123 13.72 13.70 15.14
CA THR A 123 14.59 12.73 15.81
C THR A 123 14.28 11.30 15.44
N SER A 124 13.09 11.05 14.86
CA SER A 124 12.64 9.74 14.41
C SER A 124 12.85 9.60 12.90
N THR A 125 13.13 8.38 12.46
CA THR A 125 13.14 7.99 11.05
C THR A 125 11.79 7.41 10.60
N GLN A 126 10.78 7.40 11.48
CA GLN A 126 9.43 6.95 11.14
C GLN A 126 8.63 8.09 10.52
N GLY A 127 7.98 7.77 9.40
CA GLY A 127 7.16 8.70 8.64
C GLY A 127 7.48 8.67 7.15
N ALA A 128 6.70 9.43 6.39
CA ALA A 128 6.86 9.55 4.93
C ALA A 128 6.91 11.02 4.52
N MET A 129 7.99 11.42 3.87
CA MET A 129 8.13 12.77 3.30
C MET A 129 7.40 12.86 1.97
N VAL A 130 6.66 13.92 1.75
CA VAL A 130 6.08 14.29 0.45
C VAL A 130 7.21 14.79 -0.46
N ASP A 131 7.57 14.00 -1.46
CA ASP A 131 8.59 14.38 -2.44
C ASP A 131 7.99 15.30 -3.50
N ARG A 132 6.85 14.89 -4.07
CA ARG A 132 6.17 15.63 -5.12
C ARG A 132 4.67 15.59 -4.93
N VAL A 133 4.01 16.69 -5.24
CA VAL A 133 2.54 16.80 -5.24
C VAL A 133 2.06 16.96 -6.67
N GLU A 134 1.13 16.13 -7.09
CA GLU A 134 0.58 16.20 -8.43
C GLU A 134 -0.41 17.38 -8.55
N PRO A 135 -0.31 18.19 -9.61
CA PRO A 135 -1.23 19.31 -9.82
C PRO A 135 -2.69 18.86 -9.88
N GLY A 136 -3.58 19.58 -9.19
CA GLY A 136 -5.01 19.26 -9.15
C GLY A 136 -5.41 18.06 -8.29
N SER A 137 -4.44 17.36 -7.70
CA SER A 137 -4.66 16.21 -6.82
C SER A 137 -5.30 16.59 -5.48
N PRO A 138 -5.81 15.62 -4.72
CA PRO A 138 -6.22 15.80 -3.33
C PRO A 138 -5.15 16.45 -2.45
N ALA A 139 -3.90 16.01 -2.56
CA ALA A 139 -2.77 16.59 -1.84
C ALA A 139 -2.57 18.07 -2.18
N ALA A 140 -2.63 18.43 -3.49
CA ALA A 140 -2.51 19.83 -3.91
C ALA A 140 -3.65 20.70 -3.37
N ARG A 141 -4.89 20.20 -3.45
CA ARG A 141 -6.07 20.92 -2.94
C ARG A 141 -6.05 21.12 -1.43
N ALA A 142 -5.46 20.18 -0.70
CA ALA A 142 -5.29 20.26 0.74
C ALA A 142 -4.06 21.08 1.16
N GLY A 143 -3.28 21.59 0.20
CA GLY A 143 -2.12 22.43 0.46
C GLY A 143 -0.91 21.68 1.03
N LEU A 144 -0.75 20.39 0.68
CA LEU A 144 0.47 19.65 0.97
C LEU A 144 1.64 20.24 0.16
N LYS A 145 2.80 20.27 0.77
CA LYS A 145 4.04 20.80 0.16
C LYS A 145 4.99 19.66 -0.14
N GLY A 146 5.42 19.56 -1.40
CA GLY A 146 6.49 18.67 -1.82
C GLY A 146 7.88 19.22 -1.47
N ALA A 147 8.87 18.35 -1.55
CA ALA A 147 10.26 18.71 -1.39
C ALA A 147 10.70 19.73 -2.46
N GLN A 148 11.59 20.66 -2.07
CA GLN A 148 12.20 21.57 -3.01
C GLN A 148 13.54 21.03 -3.49
N ARG A 149 13.76 21.07 -4.80
CA ARG A 149 14.98 20.59 -5.44
C ARG A 149 15.56 21.67 -6.37
N ASP A 150 16.88 21.66 -6.51
CA ASP A 150 17.52 22.52 -7.50
C ASP A 150 17.38 21.91 -8.93
N THR A 151 17.92 22.62 -9.92
CA THR A 151 17.90 22.20 -11.33
C THR A 151 18.71 20.92 -11.59
N GLN A 152 19.56 20.51 -10.66
CA GLN A 152 20.33 19.27 -10.70
C GLN A 152 19.68 18.13 -9.91
N GLY A 153 18.45 18.35 -9.37
CA GLY A 153 17.70 17.38 -8.59
C GLY A 153 18.13 17.25 -7.12
N ARG A 154 19.08 18.06 -6.62
CA ARG A 154 19.54 18.01 -5.24
C ARG A 154 18.47 18.61 -4.33
N LEU A 155 18.23 17.96 -3.20
CA LEU A 155 17.25 18.37 -2.20
C LEU A 155 17.70 19.67 -1.51
N LEU A 156 16.91 20.73 -1.66
CA LEU A 156 17.13 22.05 -1.02
C LEU A 156 16.34 22.18 0.28
N ALA A 157 15.09 21.66 0.29
CA ALA A 157 14.25 21.65 1.49
C ALA A 157 13.35 20.41 1.48
N LEU A 158 13.07 19.88 2.67
CA LEU A 158 12.12 18.77 2.84
C LEU A 158 10.71 19.28 2.55
N GLY A 159 9.91 18.40 1.95
CA GLY A 159 8.46 18.55 1.91
C GLY A 159 7.83 18.28 3.27
N ASP A 160 6.50 18.28 3.30
CA ASP A 160 5.74 17.83 4.46
C ASP A 160 6.12 16.40 4.82
N VAL A 161 6.18 16.11 6.12
CA VAL A 161 6.36 14.73 6.57
C VAL A 161 5.05 14.24 7.19
N ILE A 162 4.49 13.18 6.62
CA ILE A 162 3.30 12.52 7.13
C ILE A 162 3.72 11.61 8.28
N LEU A 163 3.21 11.91 9.48
CA LEU A 163 3.49 11.17 10.71
C LEU A 163 2.36 10.23 11.10
N ALA A 164 1.12 10.55 10.70
CA ALA A 164 -0.06 9.71 10.95
C ALA A 164 -1.15 9.96 9.90
N VAL A 165 -1.98 8.95 9.69
CA VAL A 165 -3.21 9.00 8.89
C VAL A 165 -4.38 8.56 9.78
N ASP A 166 -5.40 9.40 9.95
CA ASP A 166 -6.54 9.18 10.86
C ASP A 166 -6.12 8.77 12.30
N GLY A 167 -5.00 9.31 12.78
CA GLY A 167 -4.44 8.99 14.10
C GLY A 167 -3.59 7.71 14.14
N VAL A 168 -3.55 6.92 13.09
CA VAL A 168 -2.68 5.74 12.98
C VAL A 168 -1.28 6.20 12.58
N ALA A 169 -0.30 5.92 13.44
CA ALA A 169 1.10 6.29 13.18
C ALA A 169 1.63 5.60 11.92
N VAL A 170 2.42 6.34 11.15
CA VAL A 170 3.03 5.91 9.89
C VAL A 170 4.49 5.60 10.14
N LYS A 171 4.96 4.43 9.76
CA LYS A 171 6.37 4.04 9.81
C LYS A 171 7.12 4.50 8.57
N ASP A 172 6.52 4.31 7.40
CA ASP A 172 7.12 4.52 6.09
C ASP A 172 6.07 4.96 5.03
N LYS A 173 6.51 5.12 3.79
CA LYS A 173 5.63 5.46 2.66
C LYS A 173 4.58 4.38 2.36
N ALA A 174 4.91 3.09 2.58
CA ALA A 174 3.98 2.00 2.30
C ALA A 174 2.77 2.05 3.25
N ASP A 175 2.98 2.42 4.51
CA ASP A 175 1.89 2.63 5.46
C ASP A 175 0.92 3.73 5.00
N VAL A 176 1.44 4.86 4.48
CA VAL A 176 0.57 5.93 3.94
C VAL A 176 -0.24 5.42 2.77
N VAL A 177 0.42 4.76 1.79
CA VAL A 177 -0.26 4.21 0.61
C VAL A 177 -1.34 3.22 1.04
N ARG A 178 -1.03 2.30 1.93
CA ARG A 178 -1.97 1.29 2.46
C ARG A 178 -3.18 1.94 3.15
N LEU A 179 -2.95 2.87 4.09
CA LEU A 179 -4.02 3.52 4.86
C LEU A 179 -4.93 4.37 3.97
N VAL A 180 -4.36 5.02 2.94
CA VAL A 180 -5.11 5.80 1.96
C VAL A 180 -5.89 4.89 1.01
N ALA A 181 -5.28 3.81 0.51
CA ALA A 181 -5.91 2.88 -0.44
C ALA A 181 -7.07 2.07 0.18
N GLN A 182 -7.09 1.92 1.50
CA GLN A 182 -8.20 1.31 2.24
C GLN A 182 -9.46 2.22 2.30
N ARG A 183 -9.32 3.48 1.90
CA ARG A 183 -10.43 4.45 1.81
C ARG A 183 -11.00 4.48 0.39
N ARG A 184 -12.19 5.05 0.27
CA ARG A 184 -12.83 5.27 -1.03
C ARG A 184 -12.62 6.69 -1.55
N PRO A 185 -12.71 6.89 -2.87
CA PRO A 185 -12.84 8.24 -3.42
C PRO A 185 -14.01 8.99 -2.78
N GLY A 186 -13.77 10.23 -2.36
CA GLY A 186 -14.72 11.05 -1.61
C GLY A 186 -14.55 11.01 -0.09
N ASP A 187 -13.86 9.98 0.44
CA ASP A 187 -13.58 9.91 1.88
C ASP A 187 -12.63 11.03 2.30
N ARG A 188 -12.82 11.46 3.54
CA ARG A 188 -11.94 12.43 4.21
C ARG A 188 -10.95 11.70 5.09
N VAL A 189 -9.68 11.96 4.91
CA VAL A 189 -8.61 11.47 5.78
C VAL A 189 -7.92 12.65 6.46
N ARG A 190 -7.59 12.47 7.72
CA ARG A 190 -6.84 13.46 8.50
C ARG A 190 -5.40 13.04 8.56
N LEU A 191 -4.53 13.88 7.98
CA LEU A 191 -3.08 13.70 8.02
C LEU A 191 -2.49 14.51 9.16
N THR A 192 -1.70 13.87 10.02
CA THR A 192 -0.82 14.57 10.95
C THR A 192 0.51 14.79 10.26
N LEU A 193 0.86 16.05 10.03
CA LEU A 193 2.06 16.45 9.29
C LEU A 193 3.10 17.08 10.23
N TRP A 194 4.36 16.95 9.85
CA TRP A 194 5.45 17.78 10.32
C TRP A 194 5.83 18.77 9.23
N ARG A 195 5.69 20.07 9.51
CA ARG A 195 6.01 21.19 8.62
C ARG A 195 6.57 22.33 9.44
N ASP A 196 7.65 22.96 9.01
CA ASP A 196 8.25 24.14 9.67
C ASP A 196 8.49 23.92 11.18
N ARG A 197 9.02 22.74 11.56
CA ARG A 197 9.32 22.31 12.94
C ARG A 197 8.12 22.22 13.87
N ARG A 198 6.92 22.04 13.34
CA ARG A 198 5.70 21.86 14.14
C ARG A 198 4.78 20.81 13.55
N ARG A 199 3.96 20.21 14.41
CA ARG A 199 2.88 19.33 13.98
C ARG A 199 1.68 20.17 13.58
N LEU A 200 1.03 19.75 12.51
CA LEU A 200 -0.26 20.29 12.07
C LEU A 200 -1.13 19.18 11.53
N GLU A 201 -2.43 19.40 11.54
CA GLU A 201 -3.40 18.49 10.95
C GLU A 201 -3.98 19.08 9.66
N VAL A 202 -4.07 18.24 8.63
CA VAL A 202 -4.65 18.60 7.34
C VAL A 202 -5.68 17.53 6.97
N THR A 203 -6.89 17.97 6.63
CA THR A 203 -7.91 17.06 6.10
C THR A 203 -7.83 17.06 4.58
N VAL A 204 -7.73 15.85 4.02
CA VAL A 204 -7.69 15.61 2.58
C VAL A 204 -8.94 14.87 2.16
N VAL A 205 -9.62 15.32 1.11
CA VAL A 205 -10.71 14.59 0.45
C VAL A 205 -10.09 13.77 -0.68
N LEU A 206 -10.10 12.45 -0.54
CA LEU A 206 -9.48 11.55 -1.50
C LEU A 206 -10.25 11.51 -2.83
N MET A 207 -9.55 11.17 -3.90
CA MET A 207 -10.13 10.95 -5.23
C MET A 207 -9.82 9.55 -5.72
N ALA A 208 -10.48 9.11 -6.78
CA ALA A 208 -10.00 7.97 -7.56
C ALA A 208 -8.70 8.35 -8.27
N ARG A 209 -7.78 7.39 -8.41
CA ARG A 209 -6.57 7.62 -9.22
C ARG A 209 -6.98 7.91 -10.66
N PRO A 210 -6.48 8.98 -11.30
CA PRO A 210 -6.73 9.24 -12.71
C PRO A 210 -6.29 8.04 -13.57
N ARG A 211 -7.02 7.79 -14.65
CA ARG A 211 -6.57 6.83 -15.68
C ARG A 211 -5.49 7.53 -16.51
N GLU A 212 -4.40 6.86 -16.75
CA GLU A 212 -3.40 7.27 -17.74
C GLU A 212 -3.91 7.01 -19.15
#